data_bc118680181f07c563c2933e38ec0d09
#
_entry.id   bc118680181f07c563c2933e38ec0d09
#
_cell.length_a   1.000
_cell.length_b   1.000
_cell.length_c   1.000
_cell.angle_alpha   90.00
_cell.angle_beta   90.00
_cell.angle_gamma   90.00
#
_symmetry.space_group_name_H-M   'P 1'
#
loop_
_entity.id
_entity.type
_entity.pdbx_description
1 polymer ?
#
loop_
_entity_poly.entity_id
_entity_poly.type
_entity_poly.pdbx_seq_one_letter_code
_entity_poly.pdbx_strand_id
1 'polypeptide(L)'
;MGIADKSQFCPPCPGNRHINWAEYPNDWPIPYEQFSQTIIDEANEDLENLASVYRQFGAEVIRPKFSTNVKNYQYLYCPRDFVIKIHNKIIASPMAVNGRKDEIKSLNISIDHDLSTQLFDDQDYNNNCIQNEGILSTNNFKPMWDAANILRAGRDIWYLHSNTGNMLGAKQLQKILGSDFKVHVLSDVYALSHIDSTIAFLRPGTMLVNPARVKKTDLPKPLQKWDIIEAPMYDEMKYFGSYPMMSKWCNLNLVSLDENTVVVNASQPTTIKFLEKLGYEVVPVMMRHQRTLGGGPHCCTSELEREYVLDWYF
;
A
#
# COMPACT_ATOMS: atom_id res chain seq x y z
N MET A 1 -5.18 7.63 9.10
CA MET A 1 -5.01 6.27 9.69
C MET A 1 -6.32 5.52 9.61
N GLY A 2 -6.28 4.22 9.30
CA GLY A 2 -7.46 3.37 9.12
C GLY A 2 -8.25 3.03 10.38
N ILE A 3 -9.39 2.38 10.19
CA ILE A 3 -10.23 1.76 11.21
C ILE A 3 -10.60 0.35 10.75
N ALA A 4 -10.77 -0.59 11.68
CA ALA A 4 -11.11 -1.99 11.36
C ALA A 4 -12.62 -2.28 11.37
N ASP A 5 -13.44 -1.31 11.77
CA ASP A 5 -14.89 -1.50 11.85
C ASP A 5 -15.46 -2.06 10.55
N LYS A 6 -16.34 -3.05 10.68
CA LYS A 6 -17.02 -3.72 9.55
C LYS A 6 -16.07 -4.31 8.50
N SER A 7 -14.80 -4.56 8.84
CA SER A 7 -13.86 -5.20 7.92
C SER A 7 -14.34 -6.60 7.51
N GLN A 8 -14.25 -6.86 6.22
CA GLN A 8 -14.61 -8.13 5.59
C GLN A 8 -13.84 -8.28 4.27
N PHE A 9 -13.84 -9.46 3.70
CA PHE A 9 -13.35 -9.63 2.33
C PHE A 9 -14.20 -8.82 1.34
N CYS A 10 -13.53 -8.31 0.30
CA CYS A 10 -14.23 -7.57 -0.75
C CYS A 10 -15.31 -8.45 -1.39
N PRO A 11 -16.57 -7.99 -1.44
CA PRO A 11 -17.65 -8.71 -2.09
C PRO A 11 -17.34 -8.99 -3.57
N PRO A 12 -18.00 -9.98 -4.17
CA PRO A 12 -17.94 -10.17 -5.61
C PRO A 12 -18.28 -8.87 -6.35
N CYS A 13 -17.36 -8.39 -7.16
CA CYS A 13 -17.53 -7.20 -7.99
C CYS A 13 -16.61 -7.32 -9.22
N PRO A 14 -16.85 -6.55 -10.27
CA PRO A 14 -15.94 -6.49 -11.40
C PRO A 14 -14.50 -6.25 -10.94
N GLY A 15 -13.59 -7.05 -11.38
CA GLY A 15 -12.18 -6.98 -11.06
C GLY A 15 -11.73 -7.72 -9.81
N ASN A 16 -12.62 -8.07 -8.87
CA ASN A 16 -12.17 -8.78 -7.66
C ASN A 16 -11.43 -10.08 -8.00
N ARG A 17 -11.95 -10.91 -8.91
CA ARG A 17 -11.27 -12.11 -9.42
C ARG A 17 -9.94 -11.78 -10.07
N HIS A 18 -9.94 -10.84 -10.99
CA HIS A 18 -8.79 -10.54 -11.85
C HIS A 18 -7.68 -9.76 -11.13
N ILE A 19 -8.01 -9.06 -10.05
CA ILE A 19 -7.06 -8.25 -9.28
C ILE A 19 -6.58 -9.01 -8.04
N ASN A 20 -7.49 -9.34 -7.13
CA ASN A 20 -7.10 -9.91 -5.84
C ASN A 20 -6.75 -11.39 -5.92
N TRP A 21 -7.34 -12.12 -6.88
CA TRP A 21 -7.26 -13.57 -6.99
C TRP A 21 -6.72 -14.04 -8.35
N ALA A 22 -5.98 -13.19 -9.05
CA ALA A 22 -5.46 -13.44 -10.39
C ALA A 22 -4.53 -14.67 -10.48
N GLU A 23 -3.84 -15.02 -9.40
CA GLU A 23 -2.92 -16.17 -9.34
C GLU A 23 -3.65 -17.51 -9.08
N TYR A 24 -4.96 -17.47 -8.84
CA TYR A 24 -5.76 -18.67 -8.53
C TYR A 24 -6.57 -19.14 -9.73
N PRO A 25 -6.85 -20.46 -9.85
CA PRO A 25 -7.73 -20.97 -10.88
C PRO A 25 -9.08 -20.28 -10.91
N ASN A 26 -9.68 -20.15 -12.09
CA ASN A 26 -10.96 -19.43 -12.25
C ASN A 26 -12.13 -20.05 -11.46
N ASP A 27 -12.07 -21.34 -11.18
CA ASP A 27 -13.05 -22.10 -10.40
C ASP A 27 -12.73 -22.10 -8.90
N TRP A 28 -11.60 -21.52 -8.49
CA TRP A 28 -11.26 -21.40 -7.07
C TRP A 28 -12.26 -20.47 -6.33
N PRO A 29 -12.83 -20.93 -5.22
CA PRO A 29 -13.83 -20.14 -4.49
C PRO A 29 -13.19 -18.89 -3.88
N ILE A 30 -13.64 -17.71 -4.30
CA ILE A 30 -13.19 -16.45 -3.71
C ILE A 30 -13.70 -16.37 -2.27
N PRO A 31 -12.81 -16.15 -1.28
CA PRO A 31 -13.23 -15.90 0.09
C PRO A 31 -14.20 -14.71 0.17
N TYR A 32 -15.29 -14.90 0.85
CA TYR A 32 -16.25 -13.85 1.14
C TYR A 32 -16.85 -14.07 2.53
N GLU A 33 -16.23 -13.48 3.52
CA GLU A 33 -16.64 -13.60 4.91
C GLU A 33 -16.39 -12.28 5.66
N GLN A 34 -17.15 -12.07 6.71
CA GLN A 34 -16.87 -11.00 7.68
C GLN A 34 -15.91 -11.51 8.74
N PHE A 35 -14.99 -10.65 9.16
CA PHE A 35 -14.15 -10.96 10.31
C PHE A 35 -14.95 -10.91 11.60
N SER A 36 -14.59 -11.77 12.57
CA SER A 36 -15.26 -11.80 13.88
C SER A 36 -15.08 -10.46 14.61
N GLN A 37 -16.03 -10.14 15.49
CA GLN A 37 -15.97 -8.91 16.28
C GLN A 37 -14.69 -8.84 17.13
N THR A 38 -14.22 -9.98 17.64
CA THR A 38 -12.94 -10.04 18.37
C THR A 38 -11.76 -9.56 17.53
N ILE A 39 -11.65 -10.01 16.27
CA ILE A 39 -10.60 -9.55 15.35
C ILE A 39 -10.70 -8.05 15.11
N ILE A 40 -11.91 -7.55 14.91
CA ILE A 40 -12.17 -6.12 14.69
C ILE A 40 -11.77 -5.29 15.90
N ASP A 41 -12.18 -5.72 17.12
CA ASP A 41 -11.89 -5.02 18.36
C ASP A 41 -10.39 -4.99 18.64
N GLU A 42 -9.72 -6.13 18.51
CA GLU A 42 -8.26 -6.24 18.68
C GLU A 42 -7.50 -5.41 17.64
N ALA A 43 -7.95 -5.36 16.39
CA ALA A 43 -7.34 -4.54 15.35
C ALA A 43 -7.53 -3.03 15.61
N ASN A 44 -8.69 -2.62 16.11
CA ASN A 44 -8.94 -1.23 16.49
C ASN A 44 -8.09 -0.81 17.70
N GLU A 45 -7.88 -1.69 18.67
CA GLU A 45 -6.94 -1.47 19.78
C GLU A 45 -5.51 -1.27 19.26
N ASP A 46 -5.04 -2.14 18.36
CA ASP A 46 -3.73 -2.03 17.75
C ASP A 46 -3.57 -0.72 16.96
N LEU A 47 -4.60 -0.32 16.20
CA LEU A 47 -4.62 0.96 15.48
C LEU A 47 -4.63 2.16 16.43
N GLU A 48 -5.27 2.09 17.59
CA GLU A 48 -5.22 3.19 18.56
C GLU A 48 -3.84 3.29 19.22
N ASN A 49 -3.18 2.16 19.49
CA ASN A 49 -1.80 2.15 19.96
C ASN A 49 -0.85 2.77 18.91
N LEU A 50 -1.02 2.42 17.63
CA LEU A 50 -0.27 3.04 16.53
C LEU A 50 -0.55 4.56 16.44
N ALA A 51 -1.81 4.98 16.61
CA ALA A 51 -2.18 6.39 16.63
C ALA A 51 -1.53 7.14 17.81
N SER A 52 -1.46 6.50 18.98
CA SER A 52 -0.82 7.06 20.16
C SER A 52 0.68 7.29 19.94
N VAL A 53 1.36 6.33 19.30
CA VAL A 53 2.76 6.50 18.90
C VAL A 53 2.91 7.71 17.96
N TYR A 54 2.12 7.82 16.90
CA TYR A 54 2.23 8.96 16.00
C TYR A 54 1.98 10.31 16.68
N ARG A 55 1.01 10.38 17.61
CA ARG A 55 0.77 11.61 18.41
C ARG A 55 1.96 11.96 19.32
N GLN A 56 2.67 10.96 19.87
CA GLN A 56 3.89 11.19 20.65
C GLN A 56 5.01 11.81 19.81
N PHE A 57 5.04 11.50 18.51
CA PHE A 57 5.94 12.13 17.52
C PHE A 57 5.35 13.40 16.89
N GLY A 58 4.30 13.98 17.49
CA GLY A 58 3.73 15.27 17.10
C GLY A 58 2.75 15.22 15.92
N ALA A 59 2.36 14.04 15.45
CA ALA A 59 1.44 13.93 14.32
C ALA A 59 -0.03 14.12 14.76
N GLU A 60 -0.80 14.85 13.96
CA GLU A 60 -2.25 14.83 14.04
C GLU A 60 -2.78 13.57 13.33
N VAL A 61 -3.67 12.83 13.99
CA VAL A 61 -4.23 11.58 13.45
C VAL A 61 -5.70 11.77 13.07
N ILE A 62 -5.95 11.77 11.76
CA ILE A 62 -7.29 11.77 11.18
C ILE A 62 -7.75 10.32 10.96
N ARG A 63 -9.00 10.02 11.36
CA ARG A 63 -9.64 8.71 11.16
C ARG A 63 -10.77 8.83 10.15
N PRO A 64 -10.94 7.84 9.24
CA PRO A 64 -12.11 7.77 8.38
C PRO A 64 -13.38 7.49 9.20
N LYS A 65 -14.53 7.86 8.65
CA LYS A 65 -15.84 7.54 9.20
C LYS A 65 -16.68 6.84 8.14
N PHE A 66 -17.37 5.78 8.51
CA PHE A 66 -18.32 5.15 7.60
C PHE A 66 -19.34 6.17 7.12
N SER A 67 -19.46 6.27 5.79
CA SER A 67 -20.48 7.09 5.17
C SER A 67 -21.78 6.29 5.09
N THR A 68 -22.83 6.79 5.72
CA THR A 68 -24.18 6.21 5.62
C THR A 68 -24.80 6.39 4.23
N ASN A 69 -24.27 7.33 3.45
CA ASN A 69 -24.70 7.62 2.09
C ASN A 69 -24.05 6.70 1.04
N VAL A 70 -23.07 5.89 1.45
CA VAL A 70 -22.41 4.93 0.58
C VAL A 70 -23.06 3.56 0.79
N LYS A 71 -23.73 3.06 -0.26
CA LYS A 71 -24.35 1.73 -0.24
C LYS A 71 -23.35 0.60 -0.52
N ASN A 72 -22.17 0.96 -0.97
CA ASN A 72 -21.14 0.01 -1.39
C ASN A 72 -20.28 -0.43 -0.19
N TYR A 73 -19.50 -1.46 -0.43
CA TYR A 73 -18.44 -1.91 0.45
C TYR A 73 -17.45 -0.79 0.75
N GLN A 74 -17.00 -0.70 1.99
CA GLN A 74 -15.95 0.23 2.42
C GLN A 74 -14.97 -0.54 3.30
N TYR A 75 -13.72 -0.66 2.83
CA TYR A 75 -12.63 -1.26 3.57
C TYR A 75 -11.69 -0.16 4.09
N LEU A 76 -11.98 0.35 5.29
CA LEU A 76 -11.33 1.53 5.82
C LEU A 76 -10.08 1.23 6.65
N TYR A 77 -9.62 -0.01 6.65
CA TYR A 77 -8.44 -0.44 7.38
C TYR A 77 -7.13 0.09 6.73
N CYS A 78 -7.08 0.15 5.40
CA CYS A 78 -5.90 0.53 4.63
C CYS A 78 -6.10 1.83 3.81
N PRO A 79 -6.07 3.02 4.43
CA PRO A 79 -6.21 4.29 3.70
C PRO A 79 -5.07 4.56 2.71
N ARG A 80 -3.93 3.90 2.86
CA ARG A 80 -2.80 3.97 1.92
C ARG A 80 -3.21 3.62 0.49
N ASP A 81 -4.21 2.77 0.32
CA ASP A 81 -4.57 2.25 -0.98
C ASP A 81 -5.34 3.26 -1.82
N PHE A 82 -6.16 4.11 -1.19
CA PHE A 82 -7.11 4.97 -1.89
C PHE A 82 -6.78 6.47 -1.88
N VAL A 83 -5.81 6.90 -1.08
CA VAL A 83 -5.43 8.33 -0.99
C VAL A 83 -3.93 8.52 -0.83
N ILE A 84 -3.40 9.48 -1.56
CA ILE A 84 -2.00 9.92 -1.45
C ILE A 84 -1.90 11.43 -1.52
N LYS A 85 -0.98 12.01 -0.73
CA LYS A 85 -0.53 13.39 -0.93
C LYS A 85 0.85 13.41 -1.58
N ILE A 86 0.96 14.18 -2.66
CA ILE A 86 2.23 14.47 -3.32
C ILE A 86 2.35 15.99 -3.40
N HIS A 87 3.29 16.53 -2.64
CA HIS A 87 3.46 17.97 -2.43
C HIS A 87 2.16 18.62 -1.92
N ASN A 88 1.58 19.53 -2.68
CA ASN A 88 0.35 20.25 -2.33
C ASN A 88 -0.92 19.60 -2.92
N LYS A 89 -0.81 18.41 -3.50
CA LYS A 89 -1.94 17.72 -4.14
C LYS A 89 -2.36 16.49 -3.35
N ILE A 90 -3.60 16.47 -2.89
CA ILE A 90 -4.25 15.27 -2.34
C ILE A 90 -5.04 14.60 -3.47
N ILE A 91 -4.70 13.37 -3.76
CA ILE A 91 -5.23 12.61 -4.90
C ILE A 91 -5.95 11.38 -4.36
N ALA A 92 -7.23 11.24 -4.71
CA ALA A 92 -7.96 9.99 -4.56
C ALA A 92 -7.71 9.13 -5.81
N SER A 93 -7.19 7.93 -5.63
CA SER A 93 -6.77 7.05 -6.72
C SER A 93 -7.95 6.42 -7.47
N PRO A 94 -7.81 6.14 -8.77
CA PRO A 94 -8.77 5.34 -9.53
C PRO A 94 -8.54 3.86 -9.24
N MET A 95 -8.97 3.42 -8.04
CA MET A 95 -8.67 2.11 -7.51
C MET A 95 -9.05 0.99 -8.47
N ALA A 96 -8.17 -0.02 -8.53
CA ALA A 96 -8.31 -1.15 -9.43
C ALA A 96 -9.59 -1.97 -9.18
N VAL A 97 -10.10 -2.01 -7.96
CA VAL A 97 -11.31 -2.76 -7.59
C VAL A 97 -12.47 -1.80 -7.38
N ASN A 98 -13.46 -1.84 -8.28
CA ASN A 98 -14.65 -0.96 -8.23
C ASN A 98 -15.37 -0.97 -6.88
N GLY A 99 -15.36 -2.09 -6.16
CA GLY A 99 -15.98 -2.19 -4.84
C GLY A 99 -15.42 -1.21 -3.82
N ARG A 100 -14.16 -0.76 -4.01
CA ARG A 100 -13.44 0.10 -3.08
C ARG A 100 -13.48 1.61 -3.43
N LYS A 101 -14.03 1.97 -4.56
CA LYS A 101 -14.01 3.36 -5.09
C LYS A 101 -14.59 4.42 -4.15
N ASP A 102 -15.53 4.03 -3.30
CA ASP A 102 -16.22 4.96 -2.41
C ASP A 102 -15.49 5.15 -1.06
N GLU A 103 -14.36 4.47 -0.82
CA GLU A 103 -13.61 4.57 0.44
C GLU A 103 -13.13 5.99 0.73
N ILE A 104 -12.77 6.75 -0.31
CA ILE A 104 -12.34 8.15 -0.17
C ILE A 104 -13.42 9.04 0.48
N LYS A 105 -14.71 8.74 0.28
CA LYS A 105 -15.84 9.49 0.85
C LYS A 105 -15.95 9.37 2.37
N SER A 106 -15.20 8.44 2.97
CA SER A 106 -15.09 8.26 4.42
C SER A 106 -14.20 9.31 5.10
N LEU A 107 -13.36 10.00 4.32
CA LEU A 107 -12.46 11.03 4.81
C LEU A 107 -13.11 12.41 4.64
N ASN A 108 -13.12 13.19 5.72
CA ASN A 108 -13.55 14.59 5.70
C ASN A 108 -12.36 15.51 5.44
N ILE A 109 -11.80 15.41 4.22
CA ILE A 109 -10.66 16.21 3.77
C ILE A 109 -10.95 16.80 2.39
N SER A 110 -10.27 17.88 2.04
CA SER A 110 -10.33 18.42 0.68
C SER A 110 -9.49 17.53 -0.25
N ILE A 111 -10.05 17.16 -1.39
CA ILE A 111 -9.38 16.37 -2.43
C ILE A 111 -9.14 17.26 -3.63
N ASP A 112 -7.88 17.40 -4.06
CA ASP A 112 -7.53 18.22 -5.23
C ASP A 112 -7.83 17.50 -6.54
N HIS A 113 -7.63 16.19 -6.56
CA HIS A 113 -7.91 15.33 -7.71
C HIS A 113 -8.66 14.06 -7.28
N ASP A 114 -9.98 14.06 -7.48
CA ASP A 114 -10.81 12.88 -7.23
C ASP A 114 -10.92 12.01 -8.49
N LEU A 115 -10.15 10.94 -8.54
CA LEU A 115 -10.17 9.94 -9.62
C LEU A 115 -10.98 8.70 -9.25
N SER A 116 -11.52 8.63 -8.04
CA SER A 116 -12.25 7.46 -7.51
C SER A 116 -13.55 7.17 -8.25
N THR A 117 -14.08 8.17 -8.97
CA THR A 117 -15.30 8.03 -9.76
C THR A 117 -15.15 7.18 -11.02
N GLN A 118 -13.91 6.89 -11.44
CA GLN A 118 -13.65 6.04 -12.59
C GLN A 118 -14.07 4.60 -12.30
N LEU A 119 -14.82 4.00 -13.24
CA LEU A 119 -15.28 2.63 -13.18
C LEU A 119 -14.65 1.77 -14.26
N PHE A 120 -14.46 0.52 -13.93
CA PHE A 120 -13.99 -0.54 -14.81
C PHE A 120 -15.11 -1.54 -15.03
N ASP A 121 -15.26 -2.03 -16.24
CA ASP A 121 -16.19 -3.10 -16.60
C ASP A 121 -15.47 -4.44 -16.80
N ASP A 122 -16.21 -5.52 -17.03
CA ASP A 122 -15.64 -6.85 -17.21
C ASP A 122 -14.70 -6.93 -18.41
N GLN A 123 -14.90 -6.11 -19.46
CA GLN A 123 -13.99 -6.06 -20.59
C GLN A 123 -12.67 -5.39 -20.23
N ASP A 124 -12.68 -4.39 -19.35
CA ASP A 124 -11.46 -3.76 -18.86
C ASP A 124 -10.57 -4.78 -18.13
N TYR A 125 -11.17 -5.81 -17.52
CA TYR A 125 -10.43 -6.84 -16.78
C TYR A 125 -10.12 -8.09 -17.60
N ASN A 126 -11.04 -8.58 -18.46
CA ASN A 126 -10.90 -9.85 -19.17
C ASN A 126 -9.71 -9.94 -20.12
N ASN A 127 -9.15 -8.79 -20.53
CA ASN A 127 -7.97 -8.74 -21.38
C ASN A 127 -6.70 -8.39 -20.58
N ASN A 128 -6.69 -8.48 -19.26
CA ASN A 128 -5.89 -7.60 -18.42
C ASN A 128 -4.74 -8.26 -17.66
N CYS A 129 -4.77 -9.56 -17.48
CA CYS A 129 -3.67 -10.25 -16.80
C CYS A 129 -2.72 -10.84 -17.85
N ILE A 130 -1.75 -10.05 -18.28
CA ILE A 130 -0.63 -10.58 -19.04
C ILE A 130 0.35 -11.17 -18.03
N GLN A 131 0.45 -12.49 -17.98
CA GLN A 131 1.55 -13.18 -17.33
C GLN A 131 2.75 -13.15 -18.28
N ASN A 132 3.67 -12.23 -18.04
CA ASN A 132 5.00 -12.31 -18.63
C ASN A 132 5.94 -12.81 -17.54
N GLU A 133 6.40 -14.04 -17.65
CA GLU A 133 7.44 -14.65 -16.80
C GLU A 133 7.18 -14.51 -15.28
N GLY A 134 5.90 -14.65 -14.84
CA GLY A 134 5.52 -14.57 -13.44
C GLY A 134 5.19 -13.17 -12.91
N ILE A 135 5.28 -12.14 -13.76
CA ILE A 135 4.86 -10.78 -13.42
C ILE A 135 3.43 -10.58 -13.93
N LEU A 136 2.52 -10.31 -13.00
CA LEU A 136 1.14 -9.94 -13.33
C LEU A 136 1.07 -8.44 -13.57
N SER A 137 0.52 -8.04 -14.69
CA SER A 137 0.27 -6.63 -14.99
C SER A 137 -1.11 -6.45 -15.61
N THR A 138 -1.76 -5.36 -15.27
CA THR A 138 -3.04 -4.99 -15.87
C THR A 138 -2.86 -4.33 -17.22
N ASN A 139 -3.83 -4.54 -18.09
CA ASN A 139 -3.92 -3.95 -19.41
C ASN A 139 -4.13 -2.41 -19.34
N ASN A 140 -3.94 -1.74 -20.47
CA ASN A 140 -3.96 -0.29 -20.61
C ASN A 140 -5.25 0.23 -21.26
N PHE A 141 -6.43 -0.23 -20.82
CA PHE A 141 -7.70 0.33 -21.33
C PHE A 141 -8.03 1.70 -20.71
N LYS A 142 -7.96 1.78 -19.41
CA LYS A 142 -8.21 3.01 -18.65
C LYS A 142 -7.11 3.22 -17.61
N PRO A 143 -6.79 4.44 -17.20
CA PRO A 143 -5.89 4.68 -16.09
C PRO A 143 -6.38 3.95 -14.84
N MET A 144 -5.55 3.12 -14.23
CA MET A 144 -5.89 2.31 -13.07
C MET A 144 -4.68 2.27 -12.14
N TRP A 145 -4.87 2.63 -10.86
CA TRP A 145 -3.83 2.48 -9.85
C TRP A 145 -4.36 2.65 -8.44
N ASP A 146 -3.84 1.85 -7.52
CA ASP A 146 -3.99 2.05 -6.10
C ASP A 146 -2.83 2.93 -5.60
N ALA A 147 -3.10 3.83 -4.65
CA ALA A 147 -2.08 4.76 -4.16
C ALA A 147 -0.91 4.05 -3.44
N ALA A 148 -1.14 2.84 -2.92
CA ALA A 148 -0.11 1.98 -2.35
C ALA A 148 0.93 1.43 -3.36
N ASN A 149 0.77 1.71 -4.66
CA ASN A 149 1.79 1.43 -5.68
C ASN A 149 2.87 2.50 -5.77
N ILE A 150 2.82 3.54 -4.93
CA ILE A 150 3.65 4.73 -5.09
C ILE A 150 4.60 4.89 -3.91
N LEU A 151 5.90 5.05 -4.23
CA LEU A 151 6.90 5.54 -3.29
C LEU A 151 7.34 6.95 -3.70
N ARG A 152 7.63 7.80 -2.71
CA ARG A 152 8.01 9.19 -2.90
C ARG A 152 9.46 9.40 -2.47
N ALA A 153 10.26 10.03 -3.31
CA ALA A 153 11.62 10.47 -3.01
C ALA A 153 11.80 11.90 -3.54
N GLY A 154 11.43 12.90 -2.74
CA GLY A 154 11.42 14.28 -3.16
C GLY A 154 10.53 14.51 -4.39
N ARG A 155 11.15 14.93 -5.50
CA ARG A 155 10.46 15.12 -6.79
C ARG A 155 10.39 13.86 -7.65
N ASP A 156 11.09 12.79 -7.25
CA ASP A 156 11.07 11.50 -7.93
C ASP A 156 9.98 10.59 -7.33
N ILE A 157 9.03 10.23 -8.16
CA ILE A 157 7.87 9.41 -7.80
C ILE A 157 8.02 8.04 -8.45
N TRP A 158 8.11 7.01 -7.64
CA TRP A 158 8.29 5.63 -8.09
C TRP A 158 6.94 4.92 -8.10
N TYR A 159 6.53 4.48 -9.28
CA TYR A 159 5.24 3.87 -9.55
C TYR A 159 5.42 2.39 -9.90
N LEU A 160 4.83 1.50 -9.12
CA LEU A 160 4.83 0.07 -9.40
C LEU A 160 3.81 -0.27 -10.49
N HIS A 161 4.28 -0.85 -11.57
CA HIS A 161 3.44 -1.49 -12.58
C HIS A 161 3.08 -2.91 -12.10
N SER A 162 1.81 -3.15 -11.76
CA SER A 162 1.32 -4.38 -11.14
C SER A 162 -0.14 -4.63 -11.50
N ASN A 163 -0.78 -5.60 -10.85
CA ASN A 163 -2.21 -5.85 -11.00
C ASN A 163 -3.10 -4.68 -10.58
N THR A 164 -2.61 -3.83 -9.69
CA THR A 164 -3.34 -2.65 -9.18
C THR A 164 -2.78 -1.33 -9.72
N GLY A 165 -1.99 -1.38 -10.79
CA GLY A 165 -1.44 -0.15 -11.37
C GLY A 165 -0.89 -0.35 -12.77
N ASN A 166 -1.52 0.24 -13.79
CA ASN A 166 -1.13 0.10 -15.18
C ASN A 166 -0.36 1.32 -15.73
N MET A 167 0.19 1.21 -16.95
CA MET A 167 0.97 2.28 -17.58
C MET A 167 0.17 3.55 -17.89
N LEU A 168 -1.15 3.44 -18.12
CA LEU A 168 -2.00 4.62 -18.26
C LEU A 168 -2.17 5.35 -16.94
N GLY A 169 -2.21 4.62 -15.82
CA GLY A 169 -2.20 5.20 -14.48
C GLY A 169 -0.93 6.01 -14.20
N ALA A 170 0.24 5.47 -14.55
CA ALA A 170 1.50 6.20 -14.44
C ALA A 170 1.51 7.49 -15.27
N LYS A 171 1.01 7.43 -16.52
CA LYS A 171 0.89 8.61 -17.38
C LYS A 171 -0.13 9.64 -16.83
N GLN A 172 -1.24 9.17 -16.27
CA GLN A 172 -2.22 10.03 -15.62
C GLN A 172 -1.61 10.75 -14.42
N LEU A 173 -0.90 10.02 -13.55
CA LEU A 173 -0.21 10.59 -12.41
C LEU A 173 0.84 11.62 -12.84
N GLN A 174 1.67 11.31 -13.84
CA GLN A 174 2.64 12.28 -14.38
C GLN A 174 1.97 13.55 -14.89
N LYS A 175 0.83 13.43 -15.58
CA LYS A 175 0.06 14.58 -16.07
C LYS A 175 -0.47 15.45 -14.92
N ILE A 176 -0.95 14.85 -13.84
CA ILE A 176 -1.43 15.56 -12.64
C ILE A 176 -0.29 16.32 -11.95
N LEU A 177 0.87 15.67 -11.85
CA LEU A 177 2.03 16.24 -11.14
C LEU A 177 2.76 17.31 -11.95
N GLY A 178 2.65 17.27 -13.27
CA GLY A 178 3.33 18.22 -14.16
C GLY A 178 4.83 17.96 -14.28
N SER A 179 5.57 18.98 -14.76
CA SER A 179 7.02 18.89 -14.99
C SER A 179 7.88 19.02 -13.73
N ASP A 180 7.28 19.47 -12.62
CA ASP A 180 8.00 19.63 -11.35
C ASP A 180 8.31 18.30 -10.65
N PHE A 181 7.73 17.22 -11.14
CA PHE A 181 7.91 15.85 -10.64
C PHE A 181 8.18 14.90 -11.81
N LYS A 182 8.85 13.80 -11.50
CA LYS A 182 9.10 12.73 -12.45
C LYS A 182 8.55 11.42 -11.93
N VAL A 183 7.64 10.83 -12.69
CA VAL A 183 7.11 9.49 -12.41
C VAL A 183 7.99 8.45 -13.11
N HIS A 184 8.65 7.63 -12.31
CA HIS A 184 9.46 6.50 -12.76
C HIS A 184 8.65 5.22 -12.59
N VAL A 185 8.62 4.38 -13.61
CA VAL A 185 7.87 3.12 -13.57
C VAL A 185 8.79 1.97 -13.23
N LEU A 186 8.38 1.18 -12.24
CA LEU A 186 8.98 -0.10 -11.85
C LEU A 186 8.20 -1.22 -12.55
N SER A 187 8.70 -1.72 -13.68
CA SER A 187 8.04 -2.78 -14.47
C SER A 187 8.65 -4.16 -14.27
N ASP A 188 9.91 -4.22 -13.82
CA ASP A 188 10.68 -5.46 -13.73
C ASP A 188 10.77 -5.97 -12.28
N VAL A 189 9.96 -5.40 -11.40
CA VAL A 189 9.88 -5.78 -9.99
C VAL A 189 8.57 -6.52 -9.75
N TYR A 190 8.68 -7.77 -9.31
CA TYR A 190 7.47 -8.55 -9.00
C TYR A 190 6.77 -8.00 -7.76
N ALA A 191 5.49 -7.67 -7.92
CA ALA A 191 4.53 -7.56 -6.83
C ALA A 191 3.13 -7.81 -7.39
N LEU A 192 2.35 -8.66 -6.74
CA LEU A 192 0.98 -8.94 -7.16
C LEU A 192 0.15 -7.66 -7.20
N SER A 193 0.25 -6.85 -6.14
CA SER A 193 -0.52 -5.61 -5.99
C SER A 193 0.38 -4.44 -5.58
N HIS A 194 0.54 -4.20 -4.30
CA HIS A 194 1.16 -3.02 -3.71
C HIS A 194 2.67 -3.17 -3.52
N ILE A 195 3.39 -2.04 -3.43
CA ILE A 195 4.85 -2.04 -3.35
C ILE A 195 5.38 -2.33 -1.93
N ASP A 196 4.59 -2.12 -0.91
CA ASP A 196 5.00 -2.08 0.50
C ASP A 196 5.28 -3.43 1.19
N SER A 197 5.24 -4.53 0.43
CA SER A 197 5.82 -5.82 0.81
C SER A 197 7.03 -6.21 -0.07
N THR A 198 7.51 -5.26 -0.85
CA THR A 198 8.55 -5.46 -1.87
C THR A 198 9.70 -4.47 -1.72
N ILE A 199 9.40 -3.17 -1.58
CA ILE A 199 10.38 -2.10 -1.36
C ILE A 199 9.84 -1.15 -0.30
N ALA A 200 10.69 -0.75 0.64
CA ALA A 200 10.43 0.32 1.59
C ALA A 200 11.60 1.32 1.59
N PHE A 201 11.32 2.60 1.42
CA PHE A 201 12.32 3.66 1.58
C PHE A 201 12.49 3.97 3.05
N LEU A 202 13.72 3.85 3.56
CA LEU A 202 14.05 4.10 4.97
C LEU A 202 14.43 5.56 5.21
N ARG A 203 15.29 6.10 4.34
CA ARG A 203 15.73 7.50 4.32
C ARG A 203 16.28 7.85 2.95
N PRO A 204 16.55 9.13 2.64
CA PRO A 204 17.20 9.50 1.39
C PRO A 204 18.44 8.65 1.11
N GLY A 205 18.50 8.03 -0.06
CA GLY A 205 19.61 7.19 -0.48
C GLY A 205 19.62 5.76 0.07
N THR A 206 18.64 5.36 0.90
CA THR A 206 18.61 4.02 1.52
C THR A 206 17.24 3.37 1.39
N MET A 207 17.21 2.12 0.91
CA MET A 207 15.99 1.32 0.81
C MET A 207 16.17 -0.09 1.33
N LEU A 208 15.10 -0.63 1.90
CA LEU A 208 14.95 -2.03 2.26
C LEU A 208 14.19 -2.75 1.14
N VAL A 209 14.70 -3.89 0.69
CA VAL A 209 14.07 -4.66 -0.38
C VAL A 209 13.78 -6.09 0.03
N ASN A 210 12.74 -6.67 -0.53
CA ASN A 210 12.42 -8.08 -0.41
C ASN A 210 13.38 -8.91 -1.29
N PRO A 211 14.33 -9.67 -0.73
CA PRO A 211 15.32 -10.40 -1.50
C PRO A 211 14.73 -11.55 -2.34
N ALA A 212 13.51 -12.00 -2.02
CA ALA A 212 12.81 -13.02 -2.80
C ALA A 212 12.18 -12.46 -4.09
N ARG A 213 12.06 -11.11 -4.20
CA ARG A 213 11.36 -10.46 -5.31
C ARG A 213 12.19 -9.44 -6.07
N VAL A 214 13.22 -8.88 -5.43
CA VAL A 214 14.00 -7.77 -5.97
C VAL A 214 15.47 -8.13 -6.00
N LYS A 215 16.06 -8.13 -7.18
CA LYS A 215 17.51 -8.11 -7.36
C LYS A 215 17.93 -6.70 -7.73
N LYS A 216 19.15 -6.31 -7.38
CA LYS A 216 19.68 -4.97 -7.75
C LYS A 216 19.57 -4.68 -9.23
N THR A 217 19.76 -5.70 -10.07
CA THR A 217 19.68 -5.62 -11.54
C THR A 217 18.27 -5.32 -12.06
N ASP A 218 17.23 -5.67 -11.31
CA ASP A 218 15.82 -5.48 -11.69
C ASP A 218 15.35 -4.04 -11.44
N LEU A 219 16.13 -3.29 -10.64
CA LEU A 219 15.83 -1.90 -10.32
C LEU A 219 16.33 -0.98 -11.46
N PRO A 220 15.62 0.11 -11.75
CA PRO A 220 16.10 1.16 -12.64
C PRO A 220 17.46 1.71 -12.18
N LYS A 221 18.31 2.06 -13.17
CA LYS A 221 19.69 2.55 -12.89
C LYS A 221 19.79 3.65 -11.82
N PRO A 222 18.86 4.61 -11.72
CA PRO A 222 18.91 5.59 -10.64
C PRO A 222 18.84 4.94 -9.26
N LEU A 223 17.88 4.03 -9.01
CA LEU A 223 17.75 3.32 -7.73
C LEU A 223 18.94 2.40 -7.42
N GLN A 224 19.62 1.87 -8.44
CA GLN A 224 20.83 1.05 -8.23
C GLN A 224 21.98 1.81 -7.56
N LYS A 225 21.94 3.15 -7.52
CA LYS A 225 22.91 4.00 -6.84
C LYS A 225 22.63 4.14 -5.34
N TRP A 226 21.44 3.78 -4.90
CA TRP A 226 21.06 3.81 -3.49
C TRP A 226 21.72 2.66 -2.74
N ASP A 227 21.80 2.81 -1.44
CA ASP A 227 22.12 1.72 -0.52
C ASP A 227 20.93 0.78 -0.45
N ILE A 228 21.08 -0.38 -1.10
CA ILE A 228 20.05 -1.40 -1.23
C ILE A 228 20.32 -2.45 -0.18
N ILE A 229 19.46 -2.48 0.84
CA ILE A 229 19.56 -3.38 1.96
C ILE A 229 18.53 -4.51 1.78
N GLU A 230 18.99 -5.75 1.78
CA GLU A 230 18.09 -6.90 1.78
C GLU A 230 17.41 -7.07 3.15
N ALA A 231 16.10 -7.15 3.14
CA ALA A 231 15.34 -7.39 4.35
C ALA A 231 15.70 -8.76 4.96
N PRO A 232 15.79 -8.87 6.27
CA PRO A 232 15.95 -10.16 6.92
C PRO A 232 14.71 -11.01 6.68
N MET A 233 14.83 -12.33 6.88
CA MET A 233 13.66 -13.21 6.86
C MET A 233 12.60 -12.69 7.82
N TYR A 234 11.36 -12.73 7.39
CA TYR A 234 10.21 -12.37 8.21
C TYR A 234 10.03 -13.34 9.38
N ASP A 235 9.49 -12.84 10.49
CA ASP A 235 8.98 -13.69 11.56
C ASP A 235 7.56 -14.15 11.19
N GLU A 236 7.28 -15.44 11.35
CA GLU A 236 5.98 -16.02 10.97
C GLU A 236 4.84 -15.41 11.80
N MET A 237 3.81 -14.95 11.12
CA MET A 237 2.59 -14.43 11.72
C MET A 237 1.39 -15.31 11.36
N LYS A 238 0.56 -15.61 12.34
CA LYS A 238 -0.72 -16.26 12.13
C LYS A 238 -1.70 -15.32 11.40
N TYR A 239 -2.67 -15.92 10.74
CA TYR A 239 -3.84 -15.23 10.22
C TYR A 239 -5.10 -16.02 10.61
N PHE A 240 -6.22 -15.35 10.59
CA PHE A 240 -7.53 -15.90 10.89
C PHE A 240 -8.43 -15.72 9.67
N GLY A 241 -9.34 -16.69 9.46
CA GLY A 241 -10.15 -16.73 8.25
C GLY A 241 -9.59 -17.68 7.21
N SER A 242 -10.25 -17.74 6.07
CA SER A 242 -9.96 -18.71 5.01
C SER A 242 -8.71 -18.37 4.19
N TYR A 243 -8.22 -17.11 4.25
CA TYR A 243 -7.09 -16.64 3.45
C TYR A 243 -6.35 -15.48 4.11
N PRO A 244 -5.00 -15.43 4.03
CA PRO A 244 -4.22 -14.28 4.48
C PRO A 244 -4.31 -13.13 3.47
N MET A 245 -4.78 -11.96 3.89
CA MET A 245 -4.88 -10.79 3.01
C MET A 245 -3.54 -10.09 2.76
N MET A 246 -2.45 -10.57 3.35
CA MET A 246 -1.12 -10.01 3.17
C MET A 246 -0.06 -11.08 2.99
N SER A 247 0.95 -10.77 2.18
CA SER A 247 2.16 -11.57 2.00
C SER A 247 2.84 -11.92 3.33
N LYS A 248 3.60 -13.01 3.36
CA LYS A 248 4.50 -13.34 4.49
C LYS A 248 5.57 -12.27 4.73
N TRP A 249 5.98 -11.56 3.68
CA TRP A 249 6.93 -10.44 3.76
C TRP A 249 6.30 -9.16 4.34
N CYS A 250 5.50 -9.34 5.37
CA CYS A 250 4.80 -8.28 6.08
C CYS A 250 5.74 -7.39 6.93
N ASN A 251 6.97 -7.82 7.16
CA ASN A 251 7.99 -7.06 7.86
C ASN A 251 8.48 -5.81 7.10
N LEU A 252 8.28 -5.75 5.76
CA LEU A 252 8.55 -4.53 4.98
C LEU A 252 7.44 -3.47 5.09
N ASN A 253 6.29 -3.82 5.67
CA ASN A 253 5.18 -2.89 5.86
C ASN A 253 5.42 -2.00 7.09
N LEU A 254 6.47 -1.20 7.03
CA LEU A 254 6.97 -0.32 8.07
C LEU A 254 6.85 1.15 7.65
N VAL A 255 6.98 2.07 8.59
CA VAL A 255 6.92 3.52 8.33
C VAL A 255 8.15 4.21 8.91
N SER A 256 8.90 4.90 8.08
CA SER A 256 9.92 5.84 8.55
C SER A 256 9.25 7.13 8.99
N LEU A 257 9.35 7.49 10.26
CA LEU A 257 8.86 8.76 10.80
C LEU A 257 9.79 9.91 10.40
N ASP A 258 11.06 9.65 10.45
CA ASP A 258 12.14 10.53 9.98
C ASP A 258 13.31 9.69 9.42
N GLU A 259 14.48 10.28 9.22
CA GLU A 259 15.65 9.61 8.66
C GLU A 259 16.27 8.56 9.61
N ASN A 260 15.91 8.58 10.88
CA ASN A 260 16.51 7.75 11.92
C ASN A 260 15.50 6.84 12.62
N THR A 261 14.20 7.16 12.56
CA THR A 261 13.15 6.51 13.34
C THR A 261 12.19 5.72 12.46
N VAL A 262 11.98 4.45 12.78
CA VAL A 262 11.14 3.54 12.00
C VAL A 262 10.12 2.83 12.89
N VAL A 263 8.85 2.88 12.50
CA VAL A 263 7.76 2.11 13.14
C VAL A 263 7.65 0.74 12.49
N VAL A 264 7.74 -0.32 13.29
CA VAL A 264 7.71 -1.72 12.85
C VAL A 264 6.69 -2.51 13.66
N ASN A 265 6.04 -3.50 13.05
CA ASN A 265 5.20 -4.42 13.82
C ASN A 265 6.03 -5.18 14.86
N ALA A 266 5.63 -5.11 16.13
CA ALA A 266 6.29 -5.76 17.25
C ALA A 266 6.39 -7.30 17.10
N SER A 267 5.55 -7.90 16.26
CA SER A 267 5.62 -9.32 15.89
C SER A 267 6.77 -9.68 14.94
N GLN A 268 7.64 -8.70 14.59
CA GLN A 268 8.79 -8.89 13.70
C GLN A 268 10.13 -8.63 14.41
N PRO A 269 10.44 -9.37 15.49
CA PRO A 269 11.65 -9.12 16.30
C PRO A 269 12.96 -9.26 15.52
N THR A 270 12.99 -10.12 14.48
CA THR A 270 14.16 -10.27 13.61
C THR A 270 14.42 -8.97 12.82
N THR A 271 13.37 -8.36 12.27
CA THR A 271 13.49 -7.09 11.54
C THR A 271 13.82 -5.93 12.48
N ILE A 272 13.24 -5.88 13.67
CA ILE A 272 13.55 -4.88 14.70
C ILE A 272 15.05 -4.90 15.01
N LYS A 273 15.59 -6.03 15.43
CA LYS A 273 17.02 -6.18 15.74
C LYS A 273 17.93 -5.86 14.55
N PHE A 274 17.46 -6.17 13.35
CA PHE A 274 18.21 -5.87 12.13
C PHE A 274 18.33 -4.38 11.89
N LEU A 275 17.23 -3.64 12.00
CA LEU A 275 17.20 -2.18 11.80
C LEU A 275 17.96 -1.44 12.93
N GLU A 276 17.86 -1.91 14.18
CA GLU A 276 18.65 -1.39 15.30
C GLU A 276 20.15 -1.52 15.05
N LYS A 277 20.61 -2.65 14.48
CA LYS A 277 22.02 -2.86 14.10
C LYS A 277 22.47 -1.92 12.98
N LEU A 278 21.54 -1.47 12.12
CA LEU A 278 21.81 -0.48 11.10
C LEU A 278 21.77 0.97 11.63
N GLY A 279 21.54 1.15 12.94
CA GLY A 279 21.55 2.45 13.61
C GLY A 279 20.20 3.17 13.59
N TYR A 280 19.09 2.50 13.27
CA TYR A 280 17.76 3.09 13.38
C TYR A 280 17.23 2.99 14.81
N GLU A 281 16.53 4.03 15.25
CA GLU A 281 15.62 3.95 16.37
C GLU A 281 14.35 3.22 15.90
N VAL A 282 14.08 2.06 16.47
CA VAL A 282 12.93 1.25 16.09
C VAL A 282 11.83 1.39 17.12
N VAL A 283 10.64 1.80 16.69
CA VAL A 283 9.44 1.88 17.53
C VAL A 283 8.54 0.70 17.23
N PRO A 284 8.53 -0.34 18.09
CA PRO A 284 7.69 -1.50 17.88
C PRO A 284 6.24 -1.21 18.25
N VAL A 285 5.30 -1.49 17.35
CA VAL A 285 3.85 -1.38 17.60
C VAL A 285 3.18 -2.70 17.26
N MET A 286 2.40 -3.25 18.17
CA MET A 286 1.69 -4.49 17.92
C MET A 286 0.62 -4.29 16.85
N MET A 287 0.63 -5.17 15.84
CA MET A 287 -0.38 -5.27 14.79
C MET A 287 -0.77 -6.75 14.64
N ARG A 288 -1.58 -7.25 15.59
CA ARG A 288 -1.93 -8.69 15.73
C ARG A 288 -2.51 -9.29 14.45
N HIS A 289 -3.33 -8.51 13.76
CA HIS A 289 -4.09 -8.97 12.59
C HIS A 289 -3.56 -8.46 11.26
N GLN A 290 -2.27 -8.06 11.21
CA GLN A 290 -1.65 -7.54 9.99
C GLN A 290 -1.84 -8.49 8.79
N ARG A 291 -1.64 -9.79 8.95
CA ARG A 291 -1.85 -10.77 7.88
C ARG A 291 -3.32 -11.12 7.65
N THR A 292 -4.15 -11.02 8.66
CA THR A 292 -5.59 -11.27 8.58
C THR A 292 -6.30 -10.17 7.78
N LEU A 293 -5.99 -8.90 8.11
CA LEU A 293 -6.64 -7.72 7.55
C LEU A 293 -5.84 -7.05 6.42
N GLY A 294 -4.68 -7.58 6.05
CA GLY A 294 -3.95 -7.15 4.87
C GLY A 294 -3.16 -5.86 5.02
N GLY A 295 -2.91 -5.36 6.24
CA GLY A 295 -2.15 -4.13 6.42
C GLY A 295 -1.42 -4.03 7.75
N GLY A 296 -0.17 -3.56 7.69
CA GLY A 296 0.65 -3.17 8.84
C GLY A 296 0.74 -1.65 8.99
N PRO A 297 1.76 -1.14 9.69
CA PRO A 297 1.92 0.29 9.95
C PRO A 297 1.83 1.16 8.70
N HIS A 298 2.41 0.73 7.56
CA HIS A 298 2.39 1.49 6.31
C HIS A 298 1.00 1.49 5.66
N CYS A 299 0.40 0.33 5.42
CA CYS A 299 -0.91 0.24 4.79
C CYS A 299 -2.00 0.96 5.58
N CYS A 300 -1.95 0.85 6.93
CA CYS A 300 -2.96 1.45 7.81
C CYS A 300 -2.83 2.97 7.94
N THR A 301 -1.84 3.60 7.29
CA THR A 301 -1.60 5.03 7.36
C THR A 301 -1.33 5.64 5.98
N SER A 302 -1.74 6.88 5.80
CA SER A 302 -1.35 7.71 4.65
C SER A 302 -1.01 9.10 5.17
N GLU A 303 0.18 9.59 4.85
CA GLU A 303 0.62 10.93 5.26
C GLU A 303 -0.06 11.97 4.37
N LEU A 304 -0.91 12.80 4.97
CA LEU A 304 -1.57 13.93 4.31
C LEU A 304 -0.80 15.23 4.51
N GLU A 305 0.02 15.32 5.56
CA GLU A 305 0.95 16.40 5.80
C GLU A 305 2.25 15.81 6.36
N ARG A 306 3.37 16.22 5.82
CA ARG A 306 4.71 15.85 6.27
C ARG A 306 5.69 16.90 5.82
N GLU A 307 6.59 17.32 6.69
CA GLU A 307 7.77 18.09 6.26
C GLU A 307 8.65 17.20 5.39
N TYR A 308 9.08 17.73 4.25
CA TYR A 308 9.97 17.03 3.34
C TYR A 308 10.74 18.01 2.47
N VAL A 309 11.88 17.55 1.99
CA VAL A 309 12.70 18.29 1.05
C VAL A 309 12.32 17.87 -0.37
N LEU A 310 12.02 18.85 -1.22
CA LEU A 310 11.68 18.62 -2.63
C LEU A 310 12.94 18.62 -3.50
N ASP A 311 13.90 17.78 -3.18
CA ASP A 311 15.08 17.60 -3.98
C ASP A 311 14.86 16.61 -5.14
N TRP A 312 15.72 16.72 -6.14
CA TRP A 312 15.90 15.69 -7.14
C TRP A 312 16.98 14.73 -6.62
N TYR A 313 16.63 13.45 -6.47
CA TYR A 313 17.57 12.43 -6.01
C TYR A 313 18.21 11.67 -7.18
N PHE A 314 17.75 11.91 -8.40
CA PHE A 314 18.17 11.18 -9.58
C PHE A 314 18.37 12.07 -10.80
#